data_eb5639dd51aba623ec108b99f96e50c4
#
_entry.id   eb5639dd51aba623ec108b99f96e50c4
#
_cell.length_a   1.000
_cell.length_b   1.000
_cell.length_c   1.000
_cell.angle_alpha   90.00
_cell.angle_beta   90.00
_cell.angle_gamma   90.00
#
_symmetry.space_group_name_H-M   'P 1'
#
loop_
_entity.id
_entity.type
_entity.pdbx_description
1 polymer ?
#
loop_
_entity_poly.entity_id
_entity_poly.type
_entity_poly.pdbx_seq_one_letter_code
_entity_poly.pdbx_strand_id
1 'polypeptide(L)'
;MRTAPTILHLDMDAFFASVEQASKPSLRGKAVVVGGLGPRGVVATASYEARVFGVHSAMPMGQARRLAPNAAYLVPRFPLYKSISERVMELLRALSPLVEPLSLDEAFVDLEAGGVAWDEPSARLAGIKLRADIRAVTGLTGSVGLAGSKMLAKIASEAAKPDGLVVIEPGTERAMLGPMSVRTLPGVGPATGDHLRRAGITTVEEIVEAGEDELVRLLGKAHGHGLYAMALARDDRPVVAERETKSVSVEDTYDVDIHDRTRVGLEVLRLAERCVRRLRGAGLSGRTIVLKVRRYDFSTLTRSETLRGPTDDPAVIREAAARLLDSVDTTGGVRLLGVGVSGLADYTQEDLFAQAAGERAVAEGPVEEHAAAAAEEQPSLAERRWPAGHDVRHTEFGHGWVQGSGLGRVTVRFETPDSEPGRVRTFRVDDPDLEAADPLPLVLRGPDGGGRVPGAGPQAVSSVPASLPKSWSGSGGGAATSRP
;
A
#
# COMPACT_ATOMS: atom_id res chain seq x y z
N MET A 1 -6.52 4.17 -27.51
CA MET A 1 -6.97 2.88 -26.97
C MET A 1 -6.62 1.77 -27.96
N ARG A 2 -6.18 0.59 -27.52
CA ARG A 2 -5.78 -0.53 -28.38
C ARG A 2 -6.98 -1.26 -28.94
N THR A 3 -6.80 -1.88 -30.09
CA THR A 3 -7.81 -2.73 -30.75
C THR A 3 -7.83 -4.18 -30.24
N ALA A 4 -6.84 -4.54 -29.41
CA ALA A 4 -6.76 -5.83 -28.74
C ALA A 4 -6.56 -5.63 -27.22
N PRO A 5 -7.01 -6.56 -26.36
CA PRO A 5 -6.94 -6.43 -24.91
C PRO A 5 -5.54 -6.81 -24.37
N THR A 6 -4.51 -6.09 -24.84
CA THR A 6 -3.10 -6.38 -24.57
C THR A 6 -2.50 -5.59 -23.41
N ILE A 7 -3.30 -4.76 -22.73
CA ILE A 7 -2.93 -4.16 -21.44
C ILE A 7 -3.45 -5.08 -20.32
N LEU A 8 -2.52 -5.56 -19.52
CA LEU A 8 -2.80 -6.37 -18.35
C LEU A 8 -2.71 -5.51 -17.08
N HIS A 9 -3.65 -5.69 -16.16
CA HIS A 9 -3.53 -5.24 -14.78
C HIS A 9 -3.57 -6.45 -13.85
N LEU A 10 -2.54 -6.59 -13.01
CA LEU A 10 -2.48 -7.55 -11.92
C LEU A 10 -2.78 -6.84 -10.60
N ASP A 11 -3.55 -7.50 -9.73
CA ASP A 11 -3.78 -7.09 -8.35
C ASP A 11 -3.80 -8.35 -7.46
N MET A 12 -2.89 -8.42 -6.49
CA MET A 12 -2.78 -9.56 -5.58
C MET A 12 -3.95 -9.58 -4.59
N ASP A 13 -4.58 -10.73 -4.43
CA ASP A 13 -5.80 -10.88 -3.63
C ASP A 13 -5.54 -10.68 -2.14
N ALA A 14 -6.12 -9.61 -1.55
CA ALA A 14 -5.99 -9.26 -0.14
C ALA A 14 -4.54 -9.39 0.37
N PHE A 15 -3.58 -8.82 -0.36
CA PHE A 15 -2.16 -9.15 -0.35
C PHE A 15 -1.57 -9.37 1.04
N PHE A 16 -1.54 -8.34 1.91
CA PHE A 16 -0.90 -8.49 3.23
C PHE A 16 -1.58 -9.56 4.08
N ALA A 17 -2.91 -9.62 4.07
CA ALA A 17 -3.65 -10.63 4.82
C ALA A 17 -3.40 -12.05 4.28
N SER A 18 -3.32 -12.21 2.97
CA SER A 18 -3.02 -13.49 2.31
C SER A 18 -1.59 -13.97 2.63
N VAL A 19 -0.61 -13.06 2.67
CA VAL A 19 0.75 -13.37 3.12
C VAL A 19 0.74 -13.87 4.57
N GLU A 20 -0.02 -13.21 5.45
CA GLU A 20 -0.14 -13.63 6.85
C GLU A 20 -0.81 -15.00 7.00
N GLN A 21 -1.87 -15.28 6.23
CA GLN A 21 -2.52 -16.59 6.22
C GLN A 21 -1.61 -17.68 5.64
N ALA A 22 -0.84 -17.37 4.57
CA ALA A 22 0.08 -18.33 3.97
C ALA A 22 1.25 -18.68 4.91
N SER A 23 1.79 -17.69 5.63
CA SER A 23 2.91 -17.88 6.57
C SER A 23 2.51 -18.51 7.89
N LYS A 24 1.22 -18.53 8.24
CA LYS A 24 0.69 -18.96 9.55
C LYS A 24 -0.45 -19.96 9.36
N PRO A 25 -0.18 -21.28 9.34
CA PRO A 25 -1.19 -22.32 9.11
C PRO A 25 -2.44 -22.21 9.97
N SER A 26 -2.29 -21.78 11.23
CA SER A 26 -3.42 -21.57 12.14
C SER A 26 -4.37 -20.43 11.73
N LEU A 27 -3.96 -19.55 10.79
CA LEU A 27 -4.76 -18.44 10.28
C LEU A 27 -5.40 -18.71 8.91
N ARG A 28 -5.07 -19.82 8.26
CA ARG A 28 -5.67 -20.20 6.96
C ARG A 28 -7.18 -20.35 7.09
N GLY A 29 -7.93 -19.70 6.19
CA GLY A 29 -9.39 -19.67 6.18
C GLY A 29 -10.02 -18.93 7.36
N LYS A 30 -9.26 -18.14 8.12
CA LYS A 30 -9.77 -17.32 9.22
C LYS A 30 -9.72 -15.83 8.89
N ALA A 31 -10.58 -15.07 9.54
CA ALA A 31 -10.56 -13.62 9.41
C ALA A 31 -9.24 -13.03 9.94
N VAL A 32 -8.51 -12.35 9.06
CA VAL A 32 -7.22 -11.68 9.35
C VAL A 32 -7.33 -10.22 8.92
N VAL A 33 -6.89 -9.33 9.81
CA VAL A 33 -6.84 -7.89 9.59
C VAL A 33 -5.43 -7.40 9.87
N VAL A 34 -4.79 -6.84 8.86
CA VAL A 34 -3.44 -6.27 8.96
C VAL A 34 -3.55 -4.75 8.98
N GLY A 35 -2.84 -4.10 9.91
CA GLY A 35 -2.84 -2.63 9.97
C GLY A 35 -2.25 -2.07 11.26
N GLY A 36 -2.41 -0.78 11.47
CA GLY A 36 -2.03 -0.10 12.70
C GLY A 36 -2.96 -0.50 13.84
N LEU A 37 -2.41 -1.10 14.91
CA LEU A 37 -3.22 -1.61 16.03
C LEU A 37 -3.50 -0.56 17.12
N GLY A 38 -2.86 0.62 17.05
CA GLY A 38 -3.06 1.73 17.98
C GLY A 38 -4.44 2.37 17.89
N PRO A 39 -4.77 3.29 18.81
CA PRO A 39 -6.10 3.93 18.91
C PRO A 39 -6.56 4.64 17.62
N ARG A 40 -5.61 5.15 16.84
CA ARG A 40 -5.83 5.83 15.55
C ARG A 40 -5.40 4.99 14.35
N GLY A 41 -5.13 3.71 14.57
CA GLY A 41 -4.76 2.78 13.52
C GLY A 41 -5.88 2.58 12.52
N VAL A 42 -5.50 2.27 11.29
CA VAL A 42 -6.40 1.91 10.20
C VAL A 42 -6.07 0.54 9.64
N VAL A 43 -7.08 -0.10 9.07
CA VAL A 43 -6.93 -1.35 8.33
C VAL A 43 -6.14 -1.07 7.05
N ALA A 44 -4.98 -1.72 6.88
CA ALA A 44 -4.26 -1.72 5.62
C ALA A 44 -4.90 -2.74 4.67
N THR A 45 -5.08 -3.99 5.14
CA THR A 45 -5.71 -5.05 4.35
C THR A 45 -6.55 -5.95 5.25
N ALA A 46 -7.73 -6.35 4.75
CA ALA A 46 -8.61 -7.34 5.37
C ALA A 46 -8.70 -8.57 4.47
N SER A 47 -8.54 -9.78 5.03
CA SER A 47 -8.79 -11.03 4.30
C SER A 47 -10.25 -11.14 3.83
N TYR A 48 -10.52 -11.99 2.86
CA TYR A 48 -11.90 -12.16 2.38
C TYR A 48 -12.82 -12.65 3.49
N GLU A 49 -12.32 -13.49 4.39
CA GLU A 49 -13.07 -13.93 5.58
C GLU A 49 -13.38 -12.78 6.54
N ALA A 50 -12.50 -11.79 6.65
CA ALA A 50 -12.79 -10.58 7.44
C ALA A 50 -13.77 -9.64 6.74
N ARG A 51 -13.74 -9.58 5.40
CA ARG A 51 -14.67 -8.76 4.60
C ARG A 51 -16.12 -9.21 4.72
N VAL A 52 -16.37 -10.50 4.99
CA VAL A 52 -17.74 -11.02 5.26
C VAL A 52 -18.39 -10.30 6.44
N PHE A 53 -17.60 -9.84 7.42
CA PHE A 53 -18.08 -9.05 8.56
C PHE A 53 -18.16 -7.53 8.26
N GLY A 54 -17.91 -7.12 7.02
CA GLY A 54 -17.92 -5.71 6.62
C GLY A 54 -16.60 -4.97 6.90
N VAL A 55 -15.52 -5.67 7.26
CA VAL A 55 -14.19 -5.05 7.45
C VAL A 55 -13.54 -4.80 6.09
N HIS A 56 -13.00 -3.60 5.88
CA HIS A 56 -12.35 -3.21 4.62
C HIS A 56 -11.14 -2.29 4.85
N SER A 57 -10.30 -2.14 3.84
CA SER A 57 -9.14 -1.23 3.87
C SER A 57 -9.57 0.22 4.15
N ALA A 58 -8.69 0.96 4.81
CA ALA A 58 -8.90 2.32 5.30
C ALA A 58 -9.93 2.48 6.45
N MET A 59 -10.62 1.41 6.87
CA MET A 59 -11.51 1.44 8.03
C MET A 59 -10.72 1.71 9.32
N PRO A 60 -11.22 2.52 10.27
CA PRO A 60 -10.62 2.65 11.59
C PRO A 60 -10.50 1.29 12.30
N MET A 61 -9.33 0.98 12.86
CA MET A 61 -9.07 -0.31 13.51
C MET A 61 -10.04 -0.61 14.65
N GLY A 62 -10.43 0.41 15.41
CA GLY A 62 -11.45 0.26 16.45
C GLY A 62 -12.83 -0.15 15.92
N GLN A 63 -13.20 0.27 14.71
CA GLN A 63 -14.43 -0.17 14.04
C GLN A 63 -14.31 -1.62 13.55
N ALA A 64 -13.18 -1.97 12.93
CA ALA A 64 -12.92 -3.34 12.49
C ALA A 64 -13.02 -4.34 13.65
N ARG A 65 -12.46 -4.01 14.83
CA ARG A 65 -12.54 -4.84 16.04
C ARG A 65 -13.98 -5.05 16.54
N ARG A 66 -14.86 -4.06 16.36
CA ARG A 66 -16.29 -4.21 16.72
C ARG A 66 -17.04 -5.12 15.73
N LEU A 67 -16.68 -5.04 14.44
CA LEU A 67 -17.34 -5.85 13.40
C LEU A 67 -16.84 -7.31 13.41
N ALA A 68 -15.57 -7.53 13.61
CA ALA A 68 -14.95 -8.87 13.60
C ALA A 68 -14.12 -9.13 14.88
N PRO A 69 -14.74 -9.23 16.06
CA PRO A 69 -14.03 -9.32 17.34
C PRO A 69 -13.13 -10.56 17.45
N ASN A 70 -13.42 -11.61 16.70
CA ASN A 70 -12.67 -12.87 16.70
C ASN A 70 -11.62 -12.96 15.57
N ALA A 71 -11.41 -11.89 14.79
CA ALA A 71 -10.38 -11.86 13.76
C ALA A 71 -8.98 -11.77 14.39
N ALA A 72 -7.97 -12.25 13.66
CA ALA A 72 -6.57 -12.01 14.00
C ALA A 72 -6.16 -10.60 13.55
N TYR A 73 -5.68 -9.77 14.48
CA TYR A 73 -5.24 -8.40 14.25
C TYR A 73 -3.72 -8.34 14.32
N LEU A 74 -3.07 -8.06 13.18
CA LEU A 74 -1.63 -8.18 13.00
C LEU A 74 -1.00 -6.85 12.56
N VAL A 75 0.21 -6.61 13.03
CA VAL A 75 1.05 -5.48 12.57
C VAL A 75 1.68 -5.83 11.22
N PRO A 76 1.76 -4.90 10.25
CA PRO A 76 2.36 -5.16 8.94
C PRO A 76 3.84 -5.56 9.01
N ARG A 77 4.24 -6.59 8.27
CA ARG A 77 5.62 -7.04 8.08
C ARG A 77 6.14 -6.59 6.71
N PHE A 78 6.33 -5.27 6.51
CA PHE A 78 6.69 -4.69 5.21
C PHE A 78 7.92 -5.32 4.53
N PRO A 79 9.03 -5.71 5.23
CA PRO A 79 10.15 -6.38 4.58
C PRO A 79 9.74 -7.69 3.89
N LEU A 80 8.88 -8.51 4.54
CA LEU A 80 8.36 -9.74 3.95
C LEU A 80 7.47 -9.44 2.73
N TYR A 81 6.54 -8.49 2.87
CA TYR A 81 5.65 -8.13 1.75
C TYR A 81 6.45 -7.63 0.55
N LYS A 82 7.49 -6.82 0.78
CA LYS A 82 8.38 -6.33 -0.27
C LYS A 82 9.11 -7.47 -0.98
N SER A 83 9.67 -8.43 -0.25
CA SER A 83 10.39 -9.56 -0.84
C SER A 83 9.49 -10.46 -1.70
N ILE A 84 8.22 -10.64 -1.30
CA ILE A 84 7.22 -11.37 -2.10
C ILE A 84 6.81 -10.56 -3.33
N SER A 85 6.56 -9.26 -3.15
CA SER A 85 6.27 -8.33 -4.25
C SER A 85 7.35 -8.36 -5.33
N GLU A 86 8.62 -8.33 -4.94
CA GLU A 86 9.76 -8.38 -5.88
C GLU A 86 9.72 -9.64 -6.75
N ARG A 87 9.40 -10.81 -6.18
CA ARG A 87 9.24 -12.06 -6.95
C ARG A 87 8.09 -11.97 -7.95
N VAL A 88 6.96 -11.36 -7.56
CA VAL A 88 5.83 -11.13 -8.47
C VAL A 88 6.23 -10.17 -9.59
N MET A 89 6.91 -9.07 -9.26
CA MET A 89 7.39 -8.11 -10.26
C MET A 89 8.42 -8.73 -11.23
N GLU A 90 9.24 -9.69 -10.79
CA GLU A 90 10.13 -10.46 -11.66
C GLU A 90 9.33 -11.27 -12.70
N LEU A 91 8.24 -11.93 -12.30
CA LEU A 91 7.37 -12.64 -13.23
C LEU A 91 6.73 -11.70 -14.25
N LEU A 92 6.33 -10.48 -13.83
CA LEU A 92 5.78 -9.49 -14.75
C LEU A 92 6.83 -8.98 -15.74
N ARG A 93 8.06 -8.71 -15.30
CA ARG A 93 9.16 -8.28 -16.17
C ARG A 93 9.58 -9.36 -17.17
N ALA A 94 9.36 -10.62 -16.85
CA ALA A 94 9.57 -11.72 -17.81
C ALA A 94 8.55 -11.73 -18.95
N LEU A 95 7.38 -11.08 -18.79
CA LEU A 95 6.37 -10.95 -19.83
C LEU A 95 6.61 -9.75 -20.74
N SER A 96 7.16 -8.64 -20.20
CA SER A 96 7.31 -7.40 -20.95
C SER A 96 8.36 -6.48 -20.34
N PRO A 97 9.10 -5.72 -21.15
CA PRO A 97 9.95 -4.64 -20.65
C PRO A 97 9.12 -3.46 -20.09
N LEU A 98 7.85 -3.34 -20.49
CA LEU A 98 6.97 -2.29 -20.00
C LEU A 98 6.05 -2.83 -18.90
N VAL A 99 6.57 -2.76 -17.66
CA VAL A 99 5.84 -3.05 -16.42
C VAL A 99 5.80 -1.77 -15.59
N GLU A 100 4.62 -1.32 -15.22
CA GLU A 100 4.39 -0.14 -14.39
C GLU A 100 3.85 -0.55 -13.01
N PRO A 101 4.70 -0.70 -11.97
CA PRO A 101 4.25 -0.94 -10.61
C PRO A 101 3.47 0.27 -10.07
N LEU A 102 2.35 0.02 -9.42
CA LEU A 102 1.53 1.03 -8.75
C LEU A 102 1.71 0.98 -7.23
N SER A 103 1.88 -0.23 -6.69
CA SER A 103 2.09 -0.53 -5.28
C SER A 103 2.92 -1.83 -5.14
N LEU A 104 2.97 -2.41 -3.93
CA LEU A 104 3.60 -3.71 -3.70
C LEU A 104 2.80 -4.87 -4.32
N ASP A 105 1.52 -4.67 -4.58
CA ASP A 105 0.57 -5.72 -4.95
C ASP A 105 -0.12 -5.52 -6.29
N GLU A 106 0.08 -4.38 -6.96
CA GLU A 106 -0.55 -4.11 -8.25
C GLU A 106 0.41 -3.49 -9.26
N ALA A 107 0.25 -3.89 -10.53
CA ALA A 107 1.01 -3.34 -11.66
C ALA A 107 0.24 -3.46 -12.97
N PHE A 108 0.56 -2.55 -13.91
CA PHE A 108 0.22 -2.70 -15.32
C PHE A 108 1.36 -3.34 -16.10
N VAL A 109 1.00 -4.12 -17.13
CA VAL A 109 1.94 -4.74 -18.08
C VAL A 109 1.42 -4.53 -19.49
N ASP A 110 2.32 -4.14 -20.37
CA ASP A 110 2.07 -4.06 -21.80
C ASP A 110 2.51 -5.36 -22.48
N LEU A 111 1.57 -6.29 -22.72
CA LEU A 111 1.86 -7.60 -23.28
C LEU A 111 2.31 -7.54 -24.75
N GLU A 112 1.84 -6.56 -25.50
CA GLU A 112 2.22 -6.35 -26.89
C GLU A 112 3.68 -5.91 -27.03
N ALA A 113 4.12 -4.98 -26.15
CA ALA A 113 5.51 -4.56 -26.10
C ALA A 113 6.48 -5.71 -25.72
N GLY A 114 5.99 -6.71 -25.00
CA GLY A 114 6.72 -7.92 -24.69
C GLY A 114 6.69 -9.00 -25.80
N GLY A 115 5.91 -8.78 -26.86
CA GLY A 115 5.70 -9.78 -27.90
C GLY A 115 4.96 -11.03 -27.43
N VAL A 116 4.24 -10.94 -26.30
CA VAL A 116 3.56 -12.07 -25.63
C VAL A 116 2.11 -12.21 -26.09
N ALA A 117 1.45 -11.09 -26.42
CA ALA A 117 0.07 -11.10 -26.86
C ALA A 117 -0.21 -10.03 -27.91
N TRP A 118 -1.07 -10.35 -28.87
CA TRP A 118 -1.51 -9.47 -29.96
C TRP A 118 -3.02 -9.55 -30.23
N ASP A 119 -3.70 -10.49 -29.58
CA ASP A 119 -5.15 -10.72 -29.65
C ASP A 119 -5.70 -11.21 -28.31
N GLU A 120 -7.02 -11.39 -28.25
CA GLU A 120 -7.68 -11.84 -27.00
C GLU A 120 -7.22 -13.24 -26.55
N PRO A 121 -7.13 -14.27 -27.42
CA PRO A 121 -6.71 -15.60 -26.99
C PRO A 121 -5.29 -15.63 -26.41
N SER A 122 -4.33 -14.95 -27.05
CA SER A 122 -2.94 -14.89 -26.56
C SER A 122 -2.83 -14.10 -25.25
N ALA A 123 -3.57 -12.98 -25.12
CA ALA A 123 -3.63 -12.21 -23.88
C ALA A 123 -4.22 -13.01 -22.72
N ARG A 124 -5.32 -13.73 -22.96
CA ARG A 124 -5.96 -14.62 -21.98
C ARG A 124 -5.02 -15.73 -21.52
N LEU A 125 -4.33 -16.38 -22.46
CA LEU A 125 -3.35 -17.42 -22.14
C LEU A 125 -2.21 -16.88 -21.27
N ALA A 126 -1.68 -15.71 -21.59
CA ALA A 126 -0.65 -15.05 -20.81
C ALA A 126 -1.12 -14.76 -19.37
N GLY A 127 -2.36 -14.25 -19.21
CA GLY A 127 -2.94 -13.99 -17.90
C GLY A 127 -3.18 -15.26 -17.07
N ILE A 128 -3.65 -16.34 -17.68
CA ILE A 128 -3.83 -17.64 -17.02
C ILE A 128 -2.48 -18.18 -16.54
N LYS A 129 -1.46 -18.15 -17.43
CA LYS A 129 -0.11 -18.61 -17.09
C LYS A 129 0.49 -17.79 -15.96
N LEU A 130 0.40 -16.47 -16.02
CA LEU A 130 0.91 -15.58 -14.97
C LEU A 130 0.31 -15.91 -13.59
N ARG A 131 -1.00 -16.09 -13.50
CA ARG A 131 -1.67 -16.47 -12.24
C ARG A 131 -1.19 -17.81 -11.71
N ALA A 132 -0.98 -18.80 -12.59
CA ALA A 132 -0.41 -20.10 -12.22
C ALA A 132 1.04 -19.95 -11.70
N ASP A 133 1.87 -19.17 -12.38
CA ASP A 133 3.27 -18.92 -12.01
C ASP A 133 3.36 -18.18 -10.66
N ILE A 134 2.51 -17.17 -10.43
CA ILE A 134 2.43 -16.47 -9.14
C ILE A 134 2.09 -17.46 -8.02
N ARG A 135 1.09 -18.31 -8.22
CA ARG A 135 0.71 -19.32 -7.22
C ARG A 135 1.83 -20.31 -6.95
N ALA A 136 2.53 -20.76 -7.98
CA ALA A 136 3.65 -21.69 -7.85
C ALA A 136 4.85 -21.10 -7.09
N VAL A 137 5.15 -19.80 -7.31
CA VAL A 137 6.33 -19.14 -6.73
C VAL A 137 6.06 -18.59 -5.32
N THR A 138 4.83 -18.13 -5.07
CA THR A 138 4.49 -17.42 -3.81
C THR A 138 3.50 -18.17 -2.92
N GLY A 139 2.74 -19.12 -3.47
CA GLY A 139 1.60 -19.75 -2.80
C GLY A 139 0.36 -18.84 -2.70
N LEU A 140 0.40 -17.65 -3.27
CA LEU A 140 -0.67 -16.64 -3.22
C LEU A 140 -1.44 -16.58 -4.53
N THR A 141 -2.60 -15.92 -4.49
CA THR A 141 -3.43 -15.67 -5.67
C THR A 141 -3.39 -14.20 -6.07
N GLY A 142 -3.63 -13.96 -7.34
CA GLY A 142 -3.82 -12.63 -7.90
C GLY A 142 -4.90 -12.63 -8.96
N SER A 143 -5.60 -11.52 -9.07
CA SER A 143 -6.66 -11.29 -10.04
C SER A 143 -6.13 -10.46 -11.21
N VAL A 144 -6.47 -10.87 -12.43
CA VAL A 144 -5.96 -10.28 -13.67
C VAL A 144 -7.11 -9.68 -14.47
N GLY A 145 -6.92 -8.45 -14.90
CA GLY A 145 -7.76 -7.79 -15.89
C GLY A 145 -7.00 -7.54 -17.20
N LEU A 146 -7.64 -7.80 -18.32
CA LEU A 146 -7.12 -7.59 -19.66
C LEU A 146 -8.06 -6.68 -20.45
N ALA A 147 -7.51 -5.62 -21.07
CA ALA A 147 -8.30 -4.67 -21.86
C ALA A 147 -7.43 -3.88 -22.84
N GLY A 148 -8.06 -3.03 -23.64
CA GLY A 148 -7.39 -2.10 -24.57
C GLY A 148 -6.82 -0.85 -23.91
N SER A 149 -7.02 -0.65 -22.59
CA SER A 149 -6.49 0.51 -21.86
C SER A 149 -6.22 0.19 -20.39
N LYS A 150 -5.40 1.02 -19.73
CA LYS A 150 -5.06 0.86 -18.30
C LYS A 150 -6.28 0.94 -17.40
N MET A 151 -7.16 1.91 -17.66
CA MET A 151 -8.37 2.09 -16.87
C MET A 151 -9.27 0.84 -16.91
N LEU A 152 -9.54 0.34 -18.11
CA LEU A 152 -10.38 -0.83 -18.30
C LEU A 152 -9.75 -2.11 -17.74
N ALA A 153 -8.44 -2.30 -17.92
CA ALA A 153 -7.72 -3.43 -17.35
C ALA A 153 -7.80 -3.44 -15.81
N LYS A 154 -7.71 -2.25 -15.16
CA LYS A 154 -7.87 -2.14 -13.71
C LYS A 154 -9.30 -2.43 -13.26
N ILE A 155 -10.31 -1.96 -13.98
CA ILE A 155 -11.72 -2.29 -13.70
C ILE A 155 -11.96 -3.80 -13.86
N ALA A 156 -11.39 -4.41 -14.90
CA ALA A 156 -11.50 -5.85 -15.15
C ALA A 156 -10.86 -6.68 -14.04
N SER A 157 -9.68 -6.30 -13.53
CA SER A 157 -9.03 -7.02 -12.43
C SER A 157 -9.82 -6.93 -11.13
N GLU A 158 -10.44 -5.80 -10.83
CA GLU A 158 -11.31 -5.66 -9.64
C GLU A 158 -12.57 -6.54 -9.76
N ALA A 159 -13.17 -6.62 -10.97
CA ALA A 159 -14.29 -7.51 -11.25
C ALA A 159 -13.89 -9.00 -11.22
N ALA A 160 -12.59 -9.31 -11.40
CA ALA A 160 -12.06 -10.66 -11.37
C ALA A 160 -11.81 -11.20 -9.95
N LYS A 161 -11.82 -10.35 -8.92
CA LYS A 161 -11.49 -10.75 -7.54
C LYS A 161 -12.55 -11.65 -6.91
N PRO A 162 -12.14 -12.66 -6.11
CA PRO A 162 -10.79 -13.14 -5.93
C PRO A 162 -10.38 -14.19 -6.99
N ASP A 163 -9.08 -14.34 -7.20
CA ASP A 163 -8.44 -15.41 -7.99
C ASP A 163 -9.06 -15.60 -9.37
N GLY A 164 -9.38 -14.50 -10.05
CA GLY A 164 -10.06 -14.51 -11.33
C GLY A 164 -9.24 -13.90 -12.47
N LEU A 165 -9.81 -13.98 -13.66
CA LEU A 165 -9.33 -13.33 -14.87
C LEU A 165 -10.53 -12.83 -15.67
N VAL A 166 -10.55 -11.54 -15.97
CA VAL A 166 -11.59 -10.90 -16.80
C VAL A 166 -10.92 -10.23 -17.99
N VAL A 167 -11.48 -10.45 -19.18
CA VAL A 167 -11.10 -9.76 -20.41
C VAL A 167 -12.25 -8.85 -20.83
N ILE A 168 -11.97 -7.58 -21.10
CA ILE A 168 -12.90 -6.65 -21.72
C ILE A 168 -12.61 -6.64 -23.21
N GLU A 169 -13.54 -7.17 -23.99
CA GLU A 169 -13.43 -7.25 -25.44
C GLU A 169 -13.57 -5.86 -26.08
N PRO A 170 -12.75 -5.53 -27.08
CA PRO A 170 -12.87 -4.27 -27.82
C PRO A 170 -14.27 -4.10 -28.43
N GLY A 171 -14.83 -2.89 -28.26
CA GLY A 171 -16.18 -2.56 -28.73
C GLY A 171 -17.29 -2.79 -27.71
N THR A 172 -17.02 -3.48 -26.57
CA THR A 172 -18.00 -3.74 -25.50
C THR A 172 -17.88 -2.77 -24.32
N GLU A 173 -16.86 -1.91 -24.30
CA GLU A 173 -16.44 -1.13 -23.15
C GLU A 173 -17.55 -0.22 -22.62
N ARG A 174 -18.24 0.49 -23.50
CA ARG A 174 -19.31 1.43 -23.11
C ARG A 174 -20.55 0.69 -22.58
N ALA A 175 -20.91 -0.42 -23.21
CA ALA A 175 -22.04 -1.24 -22.75
C ALA A 175 -21.77 -1.85 -21.36
N MET A 176 -20.50 -2.18 -21.08
CA MET A 176 -20.09 -2.70 -19.78
C MET A 176 -20.03 -1.58 -18.72
N LEU A 177 -19.43 -0.42 -19.05
CA LEU A 177 -19.25 0.68 -18.10
C LEU A 177 -20.56 1.37 -17.75
N GLY A 178 -21.48 1.56 -18.72
CA GLY A 178 -22.69 2.35 -18.58
C GLY A 178 -23.47 2.09 -17.28
N PRO A 179 -23.87 0.85 -16.98
CA PRO A 179 -24.63 0.52 -15.77
C PRO A 179 -23.82 0.55 -14.47
N MET A 180 -22.50 0.70 -14.54
CA MET A 180 -21.65 0.71 -13.34
C MET A 180 -21.80 2.02 -12.55
N SER A 181 -21.59 1.92 -11.23
CA SER A 181 -21.53 3.10 -10.36
C SER A 181 -20.42 4.05 -10.82
N VAL A 182 -20.63 5.36 -10.72
CA VAL A 182 -19.59 6.39 -10.96
C VAL A 182 -18.32 6.15 -10.16
N ARG A 183 -18.43 5.48 -9.00
CA ARG A 183 -17.27 5.13 -8.13
C ARG A 183 -16.34 4.08 -8.72
N THR A 184 -16.76 3.39 -9.77
CA THR A 184 -15.90 2.45 -10.52
C THR A 184 -14.80 3.19 -11.28
N LEU A 185 -15.06 4.43 -11.67
CA LEU A 185 -14.07 5.23 -12.41
C LEU A 185 -12.94 5.71 -11.48
N PRO A 186 -11.67 5.57 -11.91
CA PRO A 186 -10.53 6.07 -11.15
C PRO A 186 -10.67 7.56 -10.83
N GLY A 187 -10.35 7.96 -9.59
CA GLY A 187 -10.48 9.35 -9.13
C GLY A 187 -11.84 9.73 -8.57
N VAL A 188 -12.86 8.86 -8.67
CA VAL A 188 -14.15 9.06 -8.03
C VAL A 188 -14.17 8.42 -6.64
N GLY A 189 -13.59 9.13 -5.68
CA GLY A 189 -13.66 8.76 -4.26
C GLY A 189 -15.02 9.11 -3.62
N PRO A 190 -15.20 8.84 -2.30
CA PRO A 190 -16.46 9.13 -1.59
C PRO A 190 -16.95 10.57 -1.78
N ALA A 191 -16.07 11.57 -1.63
CA ALA A 191 -16.46 12.99 -1.76
C ALA A 191 -16.94 13.35 -3.17
N THR A 192 -16.23 12.92 -4.21
CA THR A 192 -16.64 13.14 -5.60
C THR A 192 -17.92 12.37 -5.93
N GLY A 193 -18.03 11.11 -5.50
CA GLY A 193 -19.23 10.31 -5.69
C GLY A 193 -20.45 10.90 -4.99
N ASP A 194 -20.31 11.46 -3.79
CA ASP A 194 -21.38 12.15 -3.09
C ASP A 194 -21.77 13.49 -3.73
N HIS A 195 -20.79 14.17 -4.35
CA HIS A 195 -21.07 15.38 -5.13
C HIS A 195 -21.88 15.08 -6.38
N LEU A 196 -21.47 14.08 -7.16
CA LEU A 196 -22.20 13.61 -8.35
C LEU A 196 -23.59 13.12 -7.99
N ARG A 197 -23.75 12.33 -6.92
CA ARG A 197 -25.04 11.84 -6.45
C ARG A 197 -26.00 12.97 -6.11
N ARG A 198 -25.53 14.06 -5.49
CA ARG A 198 -26.37 15.25 -5.22
C ARG A 198 -26.84 15.95 -6.51
N ALA A 199 -26.10 15.78 -7.60
CA ALA A 199 -26.49 16.26 -8.94
C ALA A 199 -27.36 15.24 -9.70
N GLY A 200 -27.72 14.09 -9.07
CA GLY A 200 -28.53 13.03 -9.70
C GLY A 200 -27.71 12.07 -10.58
N ILE A 201 -26.37 12.11 -10.52
CA ILE A 201 -25.48 11.29 -11.32
C ILE A 201 -24.92 10.16 -10.44
N THR A 202 -25.32 8.90 -10.72
CA THR A 202 -24.97 7.71 -9.94
C THR A 202 -24.27 6.63 -10.76
N THR A 203 -24.55 6.59 -12.07
CA THR A 203 -23.96 5.64 -13.03
C THR A 203 -23.05 6.32 -14.03
N VAL A 204 -22.23 5.52 -14.70
CA VAL A 204 -21.32 6.00 -15.75
C VAL A 204 -22.11 6.49 -16.96
N GLU A 205 -23.25 5.88 -17.28
CA GLU A 205 -24.14 6.31 -18.36
C GLU A 205 -24.71 7.72 -18.09
N GLU A 206 -25.16 7.96 -16.85
CA GLU A 206 -25.65 9.29 -16.42
C GLU A 206 -24.54 10.37 -16.48
N ILE A 207 -23.26 10.01 -16.34
CA ILE A 207 -22.14 10.94 -16.61
C ILE A 207 -22.13 11.35 -18.08
N VAL A 208 -22.30 10.40 -19.00
CA VAL A 208 -22.31 10.68 -20.45
C VAL A 208 -23.53 11.49 -20.83
N GLU A 209 -24.71 11.20 -20.27
CA GLU A 209 -25.96 11.94 -20.50
C GLU A 209 -25.89 13.38 -19.99
N ALA A 210 -25.27 13.60 -18.82
CA ALA A 210 -25.07 14.94 -18.25
C ALA A 210 -24.19 15.82 -19.13
N GLY A 211 -23.26 15.22 -19.86
CA GLY A 211 -22.36 15.93 -20.78
C GLY A 211 -21.14 16.56 -20.09
N GLU A 212 -20.17 16.93 -20.91
CA GLU A 212 -18.86 17.42 -20.44
C GLU A 212 -18.97 18.75 -19.70
N ASP A 213 -19.77 19.70 -20.22
CA ASP A 213 -19.92 21.04 -19.65
C ASP A 213 -20.49 20.99 -18.24
N GLU A 214 -21.46 20.10 -17.98
CA GLU A 214 -22.03 19.91 -16.64
C GLU A 214 -20.98 19.35 -15.68
N LEU A 215 -20.20 18.38 -16.11
CA LEU A 215 -19.11 17.84 -15.26
C LEU A 215 -18.03 18.88 -14.95
N VAL A 216 -17.68 19.72 -15.92
CA VAL A 216 -16.75 20.83 -15.72
C VAL A 216 -17.31 21.84 -14.72
N ARG A 217 -18.61 22.13 -14.79
CA ARG A 217 -19.30 23.00 -13.83
C ARG A 217 -19.27 22.43 -12.40
N LEU A 218 -19.48 21.11 -12.27
CA LEU A 218 -19.55 20.43 -10.96
C LEU A 218 -18.18 20.20 -10.34
N LEU A 219 -17.19 19.80 -11.12
CA LEU A 219 -15.92 19.25 -10.62
C LEU A 219 -14.70 20.12 -10.97
N GLY A 220 -14.88 21.17 -11.75
CA GLY A 220 -13.81 21.97 -12.31
C GLY A 220 -13.23 21.39 -13.60
N LYS A 221 -12.54 22.25 -14.35
CA LYS A 221 -12.11 21.96 -15.74
C LYS A 221 -11.33 20.65 -15.87
N ALA A 222 -10.24 20.49 -15.12
CA ALA A 222 -9.36 19.31 -15.28
C ALA A 222 -10.05 18.00 -14.89
N HIS A 223 -10.78 18.01 -13.78
CA HIS A 223 -11.45 16.79 -13.27
C HIS A 223 -12.69 16.46 -14.11
N GLY A 224 -13.48 17.45 -14.52
CA GLY A 224 -14.68 17.26 -15.36
C GLY A 224 -14.33 16.65 -16.72
N HIS A 225 -13.37 17.25 -17.46
CA HIS A 225 -12.90 16.68 -18.73
C HIS A 225 -12.36 15.27 -18.59
N GLY A 226 -11.52 15.02 -17.56
CA GLY A 226 -10.94 13.70 -17.32
C GLY A 226 -12.00 12.64 -17.03
N LEU A 227 -12.99 12.97 -16.20
CA LEU A 227 -14.06 12.05 -15.84
C LEU A 227 -14.98 11.74 -17.04
N TYR A 228 -15.32 12.76 -17.84
CA TYR A 228 -16.11 12.57 -19.06
C TYR A 228 -15.40 11.68 -20.08
N ALA A 229 -14.09 11.91 -20.30
CA ALA A 229 -13.31 11.06 -21.19
C ALA A 229 -13.30 9.59 -20.70
N MET A 230 -13.12 9.37 -19.38
CA MET A 230 -13.18 8.03 -18.80
C MET A 230 -14.55 7.37 -18.94
N ALA A 231 -15.65 8.12 -18.77
CA ALA A 231 -17.00 7.61 -18.97
C ALA A 231 -17.26 7.19 -20.43
N LEU A 232 -16.60 7.84 -21.38
CA LEU A 232 -16.58 7.44 -22.79
C LEU A 232 -15.62 6.29 -23.10
N ALA A 233 -15.06 5.65 -22.06
CA ALA A 233 -14.01 4.61 -22.17
C ALA A 233 -12.70 5.08 -22.82
N ARG A 234 -12.42 6.38 -22.85
CA ARG A 234 -11.20 6.94 -23.46
C ARG A 234 -10.09 7.04 -22.44
N ASP A 235 -9.05 6.21 -22.62
CA ASP A 235 -7.82 6.24 -21.83
C ASP A 235 -6.65 5.79 -22.71
N ASP A 236 -5.85 6.78 -23.17
CA ASP A 236 -4.70 6.56 -24.05
C ASP A 236 -3.36 6.61 -23.31
N ARG A 237 -3.38 6.59 -21.96
CA ARG A 237 -2.15 6.61 -21.15
C ARG A 237 -1.33 5.34 -21.40
N PRO A 238 -0.05 5.45 -21.81
CA PRO A 238 0.81 4.29 -22.00
C PRO A 238 1.17 3.64 -20.66
N VAL A 239 1.60 2.38 -20.71
CA VAL A 239 2.30 1.73 -19.61
C VAL A 239 3.73 2.26 -19.59
N VAL A 240 4.19 2.75 -18.44
CA VAL A 240 5.50 3.39 -18.26
C VAL A 240 6.32 2.57 -17.27
N ALA A 241 7.44 2.00 -17.73
CA ALA A 241 8.26 1.10 -16.92
C ALA A 241 8.91 1.79 -15.73
N GLU A 242 9.32 3.04 -15.90
CA GLU A 242 9.98 3.83 -14.86
C GLU A 242 9.17 5.10 -14.62
N ARG A 243 8.65 5.22 -13.41
CA ARG A 243 8.08 6.47 -12.91
C ARG A 243 9.13 7.19 -12.11
N GLU A 244 9.47 8.39 -12.54
CA GLU A 244 10.28 9.27 -11.70
C GLU A 244 9.64 9.48 -10.33
N THR A 245 10.41 9.28 -9.28
CA THR A 245 9.99 9.61 -7.92
C THR A 245 9.81 11.13 -7.83
N LYS A 246 8.61 11.60 -7.56
CA LYS A 246 8.30 13.05 -7.52
C LYS A 246 8.58 13.69 -6.16
N SER A 247 8.50 12.90 -5.10
CA SER A 247 8.73 13.35 -3.73
C SER A 247 9.09 12.20 -2.81
N VAL A 248 9.83 12.51 -1.76
CA VAL A 248 10.10 11.62 -0.62
C VAL A 248 9.49 12.27 0.61
N SER A 249 8.68 11.54 1.37
CA SER A 249 8.04 12.08 2.58
C SER A 249 7.94 11.05 3.70
N VAL A 250 7.84 11.54 4.92
CA VAL A 250 7.58 10.78 6.13
C VAL A 250 6.48 11.45 6.92
N GLU A 251 5.49 10.70 7.37
CA GLU A 251 4.35 11.20 8.14
C GLU A 251 4.10 10.30 9.35
N ASP A 252 3.77 10.91 10.50
CA ASP A 252 3.34 10.19 11.69
C ASP A 252 1.99 10.72 12.19
N THR A 253 1.09 9.79 12.52
CA THR A 253 -0.16 10.08 13.21
C THR A 253 0.02 9.73 14.69
N TYR A 254 -0.20 10.69 15.56
CA TYR A 254 -0.02 10.52 17.01
C TYR A 254 -1.28 9.95 17.66
N ASP A 255 -1.13 9.07 18.64
CA ASP A 255 -2.27 8.45 19.34
C ASP A 255 -3.11 9.48 20.12
N VAL A 256 -2.46 10.55 20.61
CA VAL A 256 -3.08 11.69 21.27
C VAL A 256 -2.60 12.96 20.56
N ASP A 257 -3.50 13.95 20.39
CA ASP A 257 -3.13 15.22 19.78
C ASP A 257 -2.05 15.95 20.59
N ILE A 258 -1.06 16.47 19.88
CA ILE A 258 0.05 17.22 20.51
C ILE A 258 -0.36 18.70 20.58
N HIS A 259 -0.43 19.26 21.79
CA HIS A 259 -0.74 20.67 22.05
C HIS A 259 0.51 21.48 22.39
N ASP A 260 1.54 20.84 22.93
CA ASP A 260 2.80 21.51 23.27
C ASP A 260 3.62 21.79 22.00
N ARG A 261 3.84 23.08 21.73
CA ARG A 261 4.60 23.56 20.58
C ARG A 261 6.05 23.07 20.57
N THR A 262 6.68 22.98 21.74
CA THR A 262 8.04 22.46 21.86
C THR A 262 8.11 21.01 21.41
N ARG A 263 7.16 20.19 21.84
CA ARG A 263 7.03 18.81 21.41
C ARG A 263 6.73 18.70 19.91
N VAL A 264 5.84 19.53 19.38
CA VAL A 264 5.60 19.58 17.91
C VAL A 264 6.89 19.88 17.16
N GLY A 265 7.70 20.83 17.63
CA GLY A 265 9.00 21.17 17.05
C GLY A 265 9.95 19.97 17.05
N LEU A 266 10.08 19.25 18.16
CA LEU A 266 10.92 18.06 18.26
C LEU A 266 10.47 16.95 17.29
N GLU A 267 9.16 16.74 17.17
CA GLU A 267 8.64 15.73 16.23
C GLU A 267 8.89 16.13 14.77
N VAL A 268 8.78 17.41 14.40
CA VAL A 268 9.13 17.90 13.05
C VAL A 268 10.60 17.66 12.75
N LEU A 269 11.50 17.90 13.70
CA LEU A 269 12.94 17.63 13.52
C LEU A 269 13.22 16.12 13.31
N ARG A 270 12.58 15.25 14.10
CA ARG A 270 12.69 13.78 13.94
C ARG A 270 12.18 13.31 12.57
N LEU A 271 11.06 13.89 12.11
CA LEU A 271 10.51 13.58 10.78
C LEU A 271 11.44 14.07 9.68
N ALA A 272 12.04 15.24 9.82
CA ALA A 272 13.01 15.77 8.86
C ALA A 272 14.24 14.83 8.75
N GLU A 273 14.78 14.38 9.88
CA GLU A 273 15.90 13.41 9.89
C GLU A 273 15.54 12.08 9.22
N ARG A 274 14.35 11.54 9.50
CA ARG A 274 13.85 10.32 8.85
C ARG A 274 13.64 10.54 7.35
N CYS A 275 13.16 11.71 6.94
CA CYS A 275 13.00 12.08 5.53
C CYS A 275 14.35 12.15 4.82
N VAL A 276 15.36 12.76 5.44
CA VAL A 276 16.74 12.82 4.90
C VAL A 276 17.33 11.42 4.76
N ARG A 277 17.22 10.56 5.78
CA ARG A 277 17.71 9.17 5.66
C ARG A 277 17.06 8.44 4.48
N ARG A 278 15.76 8.63 4.27
CA ARG A 278 15.03 8.04 3.15
C ARG A 278 15.46 8.61 1.81
N LEU A 279 15.71 9.93 1.75
CA LEU A 279 16.18 10.65 0.57
C LEU A 279 17.55 10.13 0.14
N ARG A 280 18.52 10.08 1.08
CA ARG A 280 19.87 9.55 0.88
C ARG A 280 19.88 8.06 0.52
N GLY A 281 19.04 7.26 1.17
CA GLY A 281 18.88 5.84 0.85
C GLY A 281 18.37 5.57 -0.57
N ALA A 282 17.71 6.56 -1.19
CA ALA A 282 17.28 6.52 -2.59
C ALA A 282 18.30 7.17 -3.56
N GLY A 283 19.43 7.71 -3.07
CA GLY A 283 20.41 8.42 -3.89
C GLY A 283 19.90 9.76 -4.43
N LEU A 284 18.93 10.38 -3.76
CA LEU A 284 18.23 11.57 -4.24
C LEU A 284 18.55 12.79 -3.39
N SER A 285 18.48 13.96 -4.02
CA SER A 285 18.41 15.28 -3.39
C SER A 285 17.14 16.00 -3.82
N GLY A 286 16.77 17.11 -3.15
CA GLY A 286 15.61 17.86 -3.58
C GLY A 286 15.58 19.29 -3.06
N ARG A 287 14.83 20.17 -3.70
CA ARG A 287 14.85 21.60 -3.42
C ARG A 287 13.61 22.16 -2.74
N THR A 288 12.49 21.47 -2.76
CA THR A 288 11.26 21.97 -2.14
C THR A 288 10.93 21.16 -0.88
N ILE A 289 11.06 21.79 0.26
CA ILE A 289 10.73 21.21 1.56
C ILE A 289 9.25 21.48 1.84
N VAL A 290 8.54 20.46 2.28
CA VAL A 290 7.10 20.51 2.53
C VAL A 290 6.83 20.07 3.97
N LEU A 291 6.09 20.91 4.71
CA LEU A 291 5.53 20.56 6.01
C LEU A 291 4.02 20.37 5.88
N LYS A 292 3.54 19.23 6.35
CA LYS A 292 2.11 18.88 6.42
C LYS A 292 1.69 18.78 7.88
N VAL A 293 0.64 19.50 8.25
CA VAL A 293 0.06 19.47 9.59
C VAL A 293 -1.42 19.15 9.46
N ARG A 294 -1.88 18.07 10.10
CA ARG A 294 -3.30 17.76 10.21
C ARG A 294 -3.76 17.99 11.64
N ARG A 295 -4.82 18.76 11.82
CA ARG A 295 -5.42 19.08 13.10
C ARG A 295 -6.42 18.01 13.55
N TYR A 296 -6.95 18.16 14.77
CA TYR A 296 -7.95 17.26 15.36
C TYR A 296 -9.25 17.14 14.53
N ASP A 297 -9.65 18.23 13.88
CA ASP A 297 -10.83 18.33 13.01
C ASP A 297 -10.62 17.77 11.60
N PHE A 298 -9.47 17.12 11.36
CA PHE A 298 -8.99 16.61 10.08
C PHE A 298 -8.66 17.68 9.03
N SER A 299 -8.77 18.98 9.35
CA SER A 299 -8.23 20.02 8.47
C SER A 299 -6.73 19.80 8.27
N THR A 300 -6.27 19.94 7.03
CA THR A 300 -4.87 19.75 6.68
C THR A 300 -4.28 21.06 6.17
N LEU A 301 -3.20 21.46 6.77
CA LEU A 301 -2.38 22.58 6.33
C LEU A 301 -1.11 22.05 5.69
N THR A 302 -0.76 22.57 4.53
CA THR A 302 0.50 22.29 3.85
C THR A 302 1.24 23.61 3.64
N ARG A 303 2.51 23.62 3.98
CA ARG A 303 3.43 24.74 3.74
C ARG A 303 4.65 24.22 3.01
N SER A 304 5.21 25.01 2.13
CA SER A 304 6.41 24.64 1.39
C SER A 304 7.37 25.81 1.24
N GLU A 305 8.65 25.48 1.21
CA GLU A 305 9.76 26.40 0.94
C GLU A 305 10.62 25.78 -0.17
N THR A 306 10.87 26.54 -1.22
CA THR A 306 11.74 26.09 -2.32
C THR A 306 13.09 26.76 -2.17
N LEU A 307 14.12 25.96 -1.98
CA LEU A 307 15.53 26.35 -1.87
C LEU A 307 16.09 26.73 -3.24
N ARG A 308 17.24 27.40 -3.27
CA ARG A 308 17.92 27.79 -4.51
C ARG A 308 18.41 26.59 -5.32
N GLY A 309 18.88 25.53 -4.64
CA GLY A 309 19.35 24.28 -5.25
C GLY A 309 18.83 23.06 -4.52
N PRO A 310 18.93 21.87 -5.15
CA PRO A 310 18.63 20.59 -4.48
C PRO A 310 19.65 20.33 -3.36
N THR A 311 19.19 19.73 -2.26
CA THR A 311 20.04 19.36 -1.12
C THR A 311 19.57 18.06 -0.49
N ASP A 312 20.47 17.33 0.13
CA ASP A 312 20.24 16.23 1.05
C ASP A 312 20.88 16.49 2.44
N ASP A 313 21.28 17.76 2.67
CA ASP A 313 21.86 18.18 3.94
C ASP A 313 20.80 18.19 5.05
N PRO A 314 21.01 17.40 6.13
CA PRO A 314 20.05 17.33 7.22
C PRO A 314 19.89 18.66 7.98
N ALA A 315 20.93 19.51 8.05
CA ALA A 315 20.83 20.79 8.74
C ALA A 315 19.91 21.74 7.96
N VAL A 316 20.10 21.83 6.64
CA VAL A 316 19.31 22.69 5.76
C VAL A 316 17.82 22.27 5.77
N ILE A 317 17.56 20.96 5.66
CA ILE A 317 16.18 20.43 5.64
C ILE A 317 15.48 20.62 7.00
N ARG A 318 16.21 20.42 8.13
CA ARG A 318 15.68 20.67 9.48
C ARG A 318 15.34 22.13 9.70
N GLU A 319 16.24 23.04 9.32
CA GLU A 319 16.00 24.47 9.42
C GLU A 319 14.79 24.93 8.61
N ALA A 320 14.69 24.47 7.34
CA ALA A 320 13.55 24.80 6.50
C ALA A 320 12.24 24.26 7.09
N ALA A 321 12.22 23.02 7.59
CA ALA A 321 11.05 22.45 8.25
C ALA A 321 10.66 23.24 9.52
N ALA A 322 11.63 23.71 10.32
CA ALA A 322 11.39 24.52 11.49
C ALA A 322 10.79 25.90 11.12
N ARG A 323 11.35 26.59 10.10
CA ARG A 323 10.80 27.87 9.61
C ARG A 323 9.36 27.69 9.09
N LEU A 324 9.08 26.58 8.38
CA LEU A 324 7.72 26.28 7.93
C LEU A 324 6.76 26.08 9.09
N LEU A 325 7.20 25.42 10.18
CA LEU A 325 6.40 25.23 11.38
C LEU A 325 6.08 26.58 12.06
N ASP A 326 7.00 27.54 12.04
CA ASP A 326 6.75 28.86 12.63
C ASP A 326 5.59 29.62 11.98
N SER A 327 5.31 29.34 10.72
CA SER A 327 4.17 29.90 9.99
C SER A 327 2.83 29.18 10.25
N VAL A 328 2.81 28.12 11.08
CA VAL A 328 1.61 27.31 11.33
C VAL A 328 1.16 27.45 12.78
N ASP A 329 -0.12 27.79 12.95
CA ASP A 329 -0.78 27.72 14.25
C ASP A 329 -1.06 26.26 14.65
N THR A 330 -0.48 25.82 15.76
CA THR A 330 -0.62 24.47 16.32
C THR A 330 -1.41 24.43 17.63
N THR A 331 -1.99 25.55 18.07
CA THR A 331 -2.70 25.66 19.35
C THR A 331 -3.94 24.78 19.46
N GLY A 332 -4.61 24.51 18.33
CA GLY A 332 -5.79 23.63 18.26
C GLY A 332 -5.49 22.14 18.37
N GLY A 333 -4.24 21.75 18.61
CA GLY A 333 -3.82 20.35 18.67
C GLY A 333 -3.46 19.75 17.30
N VAL A 334 -2.37 19.00 17.29
CA VAL A 334 -1.79 18.37 16.09
C VAL A 334 -2.00 16.87 16.14
N ARG A 335 -2.77 16.36 15.17
CA ARG A 335 -3.07 14.94 15.00
C ARG A 335 -2.00 14.20 14.19
N LEU A 336 -1.47 14.84 13.13
CA LEU A 336 -0.48 14.28 12.24
C LEU A 336 0.52 15.35 11.82
N LEU A 337 1.77 14.97 11.76
CA LEU A 337 2.85 15.75 11.16
C LEU A 337 3.47 14.97 10.01
N GLY A 338 3.91 15.70 8.99
CA GLY A 338 4.65 15.12 7.85
C GLY A 338 5.70 16.10 7.35
N VAL A 339 6.87 15.57 7.00
CA VAL A 339 7.94 16.30 6.31
C VAL A 339 8.21 15.60 4.99
N GLY A 340 8.26 16.37 3.91
CA GLY A 340 8.53 15.86 2.57
C GLY A 340 9.51 16.74 1.82
N VAL A 341 10.14 16.14 0.82
CA VAL A 341 11.04 16.80 -0.11
C VAL A 341 10.59 16.48 -1.52
N SER A 342 10.46 17.51 -2.36
CA SER A 342 10.09 17.40 -3.77
C SER A 342 10.99 18.29 -4.64
N GLY A 343 10.75 18.28 -5.97
CA GLY A 343 11.72 18.86 -6.90
C GLY A 343 13.04 18.12 -6.83
N LEU A 344 12.92 16.77 -6.96
CA LEU A 344 14.01 15.83 -6.78
C LEU A 344 15.02 15.91 -7.93
N ALA A 345 16.27 15.58 -7.64
CA ALA A 345 17.37 15.43 -8.58
C ALA A 345 18.26 14.25 -8.15
N ASP A 346 18.82 13.56 -9.14
CA ASP A 346 19.70 12.39 -8.93
C ASP A 346 21.08 12.75 -8.39
N TYR A 347 21.43 14.03 -8.39
CA TYR A 347 22.73 14.53 -7.97
C TYR A 347 22.60 15.78 -7.13
N THR A 348 23.27 15.82 -5.98
CA THR A 348 23.68 17.07 -5.31
C THR A 348 24.83 17.65 -6.13
N GLN A 349 24.58 18.69 -6.91
CA GLN A 349 25.66 19.57 -7.29
C GLN A 349 26.12 20.19 -5.97
N GLU A 350 27.28 19.74 -5.45
CA GLU A 350 27.89 20.35 -4.27
C GLU A 350 28.00 21.84 -4.57
N ASP A 351 27.31 22.64 -3.74
CA ASP A 351 27.42 24.09 -3.85
C ASP A 351 28.84 24.45 -3.44
N LEU A 352 29.67 24.79 -4.43
CA LEU A 352 31.07 25.21 -4.21
C LEU A 352 31.16 26.34 -3.16
N PHE A 353 30.09 27.09 -2.95
CA PHE A 353 29.99 28.11 -1.92
C PHE A 353 29.70 27.54 -0.53
N ALA A 354 28.99 26.42 -0.43
CA ALA A 354 28.77 25.72 0.84
C ALA A 354 30.06 25.00 1.31
N GLN A 355 30.87 24.45 0.38
CA GLN A 355 32.20 23.93 0.68
C GLN A 355 33.13 25.04 1.20
N ALA A 356 33.13 26.21 0.54
CA ALA A 356 33.94 27.34 0.99
C ALA A 356 33.50 27.92 2.35
N ALA A 357 32.22 27.77 2.71
CA ALA A 357 31.69 28.13 4.04
C ALA A 357 31.99 27.05 5.08
N GLY A 358 32.00 25.77 4.71
CA GLY A 358 32.38 24.65 5.56
C GLY A 358 33.87 24.64 5.88
N GLU A 359 34.73 24.97 4.92
CA GLU A 359 36.18 25.10 5.13
C GLU A 359 36.57 26.27 6.06
N ARG A 360 35.75 27.34 6.10
CA ARG A 360 35.96 28.45 7.08
C ARG A 360 35.51 28.10 8.48
N ALA A 361 34.57 27.17 8.65
CA ALA A 361 34.10 26.73 9.97
C ALA A 361 35.03 25.68 10.63
N VAL A 362 35.89 25.01 9.85
CA VAL A 362 36.84 24.00 10.35
C VAL A 362 38.16 24.62 10.85
N ALA A 363 38.37 25.94 10.67
CA ALA A 363 39.60 26.61 11.06
C ALA A 363 39.68 27.09 12.52
N GLU A 364 38.64 26.86 13.34
CA GLU A 364 38.64 27.24 14.76
C GLU A 364 38.37 26.02 15.69
N GLY A 365 39.46 25.40 16.11
CA GLY A 365 39.59 24.58 17.33
C GLY A 365 39.56 23.08 17.15
N PRO A 366 40.40 22.32 17.86
CA PRO A 366 40.42 20.87 17.83
C PRO A 366 39.23 20.37 18.66
N VAL A 367 38.16 19.93 18.00
CA VAL A 367 37.14 19.09 18.63
C VAL A 367 37.58 17.65 18.39
N GLU A 368 37.93 16.96 19.46
CA GLU A 368 38.17 15.54 19.46
C GLU A 368 37.02 14.81 18.78
N GLU A 369 37.29 14.18 17.65
CA GLU A 369 36.42 13.23 16.97
C GLU A 369 36.22 12.03 17.87
N HIS A 370 35.20 12.10 18.71
CA HIS A 370 34.52 10.88 19.16
C HIS A 370 33.58 10.48 18.03
N ALA A 371 34.10 9.70 17.09
CA ALA A 371 33.34 8.84 16.23
C ALA A 371 32.61 7.80 17.13
N ALA A 372 31.60 8.23 17.82
CA ALA A 372 30.54 7.36 18.29
C ALA A 372 29.74 6.98 17.03
N ALA A 373 30.15 5.88 16.38
CA ALA A 373 29.20 5.04 15.69
C ALA A 373 27.99 4.94 16.65
N ALA A 374 26.86 5.53 16.26
CA ALA A 374 25.60 5.27 16.92
C ALA A 374 25.34 3.76 16.73
N ALA A 375 25.86 2.96 17.66
CA ALA A 375 25.33 1.65 17.91
C ALA A 375 23.84 1.92 18.16
N GLU A 376 22.97 1.36 17.34
CA GLU A 376 21.57 1.24 17.68
C GLU A 376 21.56 0.59 19.07
N GLU A 377 21.28 1.39 20.10
CA GLU A 377 21.10 0.88 21.44
C GLU A 377 20.00 -0.16 21.33
N GLN A 378 20.39 -1.42 21.45
CA GLN A 378 19.41 -2.51 21.53
C GLN A 378 18.56 -2.18 22.74
N PRO A 379 17.21 -2.06 22.58
CA PRO A 379 16.33 -1.74 23.69
C PRO A 379 16.60 -2.74 24.83
N SER A 380 16.62 -2.25 26.06
CA SER A 380 16.79 -3.11 27.21
C SER A 380 15.79 -4.27 27.15
N LEU A 381 16.12 -5.44 27.71
CA LEU A 381 15.23 -6.60 27.70
C LEU A 381 13.81 -6.27 28.21
N ALA A 382 13.69 -5.33 29.14
CA ALA A 382 12.42 -4.82 29.67
C ALA A 382 11.63 -3.94 28.68
N GLU A 383 12.28 -3.36 27.69
CA GLU A 383 11.69 -2.50 26.66
C GLU A 383 11.41 -3.23 25.34
N ARG A 384 11.75 -4.52 25.25
CA ARG A 384 11.47 -5.34 24.07
C ARG A 384 9.98 -5.33 23.76
N ARG A 385 9.65 -4.80 22.60
CA ARG A 385 8.28 -4.84 22.05
C ARG A 385 8.14 -6.04 21.12
N TRP A 386 7.12 -6.86 21.37
CA TRP A 386 6.78 -8.01 20.57
C TRP A 386 5.49 -7.73 19.77
N PRO A 387 5.59 -7.19 18.54
CA PRO A 387 4.40 -6.84 17.75
C PRO A 387 3.65 -8.10 17.32
N ALA A 388 2.31 -8.05 17.38
CA ALA A 388 1.47 -9.15 16.93
C ALA A 388 1.67 -9.45 15.44
N GLY A 389 1.92 -10.70 15.12
CA GLY A 389 2.20 -11.19 13.77
C GLY A 389 3.68 -11.32 13.42
N HIS A 390 4.59 -10.74 14.22
CA HIS A 390 6.03 -10.82 13.95
C HIS A 390 6.61 -12.19 14.30
N ASP A 391 7.64 -12.57 13.53
CA ASP A 391 8.32 -13.86 13.68
C ASP A 391 9.29 -13.83 14.86
N VAL A 392 9.36 -14.95 15.54
CA VAL A 392 10.26 -15.19 16.68
C VAL A 392 10.83 -16.59 16.59
N ARG A 393 11.93 -16.80 17.31
CA ARG A 393 12.54 -18.10 17.52
C ARG A 393 12.80 -18.29 19.00
N HIS A 394 12.50 -19.48 19.50
CA HIS A 394 12.85 -19.91 20.85
C HIS A 394 13.82 -21.08 20.79
N THR A 395 14.79 -21.12 21.66
CA THR A 395 15.85 -22.15 21.65
C THR A 395 15.30 -23.57 21.76
N GLU A 396 14.26 -23.80 22.58
CA GLU A 396 13.61 -25.10 22.75
C GLU A 396 12.50 -25.39 21.74
N PHE A 397 11.69 -24.36 21.37
CA PHE A 397 10.45 -24.58 20.62
C PHE A 397 10.57 -24.24 19.12
N GLY A 398 11.70 -23.66 18.69
CA GLY A 398 11.97 -23.32 17.30
C GLY A 398 11.24 -22.05 16.84
N HIS A 399 10.87 -22.01 15.55
CA HIS A 399 10.20 -20.87 14.94
C HIS A 399 8.74 -20.76 15.35
N GLY A 400 8.28 -19.50 15.50
CA GLY A 400 6.90 -19.18 15.81
C GLY A 400 6.59 -17.73 15.52
N TRP A 401 5.41 -17.26 15.90
CA TRP A 401 4.99 -15.87 15.71
C TRP A 401 4.22 -15.36 16.94
N VAL A 402 4.32 -14.06 17.16
CA VAL A 402 3.70 -13.40 18.30
C VAL A 402 2.20 -13.24 18.07
N GLN A 403 1.38 -13.85 18.92
CA GLN A 403 -0.07 -13.62 18.92
C GLN A 403 -0.44 -12.30 19.61
N GLY A 404 0.32 -11.92 20.63
CA GLY A 404 0.15 -10.67 21.35
C GLY A 404 1.14 -10.56 22.50
N SER A 405 1.33 -9.34 22.98
CA SER A 405 2.16 -9.06 24.16
C SER A 405 1.52 -7.98 25.04
N GLY A 406 1.74 -8.06 26.35
CA GLY A 406 1.24 -7.12 27.33
C GLY A 406 1.48 -7.61 28.76
N LEU A 407 1.45 -6.69 29.72
CA LEU A 407 1.61 -7.01 31.14
C LEU A 407 2.88 -7.85 31.44
N GLY A 408 4.00 -7.52 30.77
CA GLY A 408 5.27 -8.21 30.94
C GLY A 408 5.32 -9.64 30.36
N ARG A 409 4.32 -10.01 29.52
CA ARG A 409 4.24 -11.34 28.90
C ARG A 409 4.08 -11.22 27.38
N VAL A 410 4.56 -12.25 26.66
CA VAL A 410 4.40 -12.46 25.24
C VAL A 410 3.85 -13.85 24.97
N THR A 411 2.81 -13.93 24.15
CA THR A 411 2.20 -15.20 23.75
C THR A 411 2.61 -15.52 22.32
N VAL A 412 3.22 -16.67 22.13
CA VAL A 412 3.80 -17.14 20.87
C VAL A 412 3.10 -18.43 20.44
N ARG A 413 2.79 -18.54 19.16
CA ARG A 413 2.41 -19.78 18.52
C ARG A 413 3.58 -20.31 17.70
N PHE A 414 3.97 -21.57 17.97
CA PHE A 414 5.11 -22.23 17.32
C PHE A 414 4.63 -23.04 16.13
N GLU A 415 4.72 -22.46 14.97
CA GLU A 415 4.37 -23.06 13.68
C GLU A 415 5.19 -22.43 12.56
N THR A 416 5.36 -23.15 11.46
CA THR A 416 6.05 -22.72 10.24
C THR A 416 5.10 -22.82 9.04
N PRO A 417 5.37 -22.19 7.89
CA PRO A 417 4.46 -22.18 6.74
C PRO A 417 4.03 -23.58 6.24
N ASP A 418 4.85 -24.60 6.50
CA ASP A 418 4.65 -25.99 6.07
C ASP A 418 4.22 -26.93 7.19
N SER A 419 4.09 -26.44 8.42
CA SER A 419 3.64 -27.24 9.58
C SER A 419 2.12 -27.30 9.69
N GLU A 420 1.62 -28.22 10.53
CA GLU A 420 0.27 -28.13 11.08
C GLU A 420 0.18 -26.97 12.07
N PRO A 421 -1.05 -26.51 12.41
CA PRO A 421 -1.26 -25.48 13.43
C PRO A 421 -0.59 -25.84 14.74
N GLY A 422 0.35 -25.01 15.15
CA GLY A 422 1.25 -25.31 16.28
C GLY A 422 0.69 -24.94 17.64
N ARG A 423 1.45 -25.29 18.69
CA ARG A 423 1.09 -25.04 20.10
C ARG A 423 1.34 -23.58 20.47
N VAL A 424 0.54 -23.08 21.41
CA VAL A 424 0.67 -21.73 21.96
C VAL A 424 1.35 -21.82 23.34
N ARG A 425 2.31 -20.92 23.58
CA ARG A 425 3.00 -20.77 24.87
C ARG A 425 3.12 -19.27 25.19
N THR A 426 3.21 -19.00 26.49
CA THR A 426 3.36 -17.63 27.01
C THR A 426 4.65 -17.55 27.80
N PHE A 427 5.48 -16.57 27.47
CA PHE A 427 6.79 -16.29 28.06
C PHE A 427 6.76 -14.92 28.75
N ARG A 428 7.82 -14.62 29.48
CA ARG A 428 8.11 -13.25 29.90
C ARG A 428 8.62 -12.46 28.70
N VAL A 429 8.41 -11.14 28.64
CA VAL A 429 8.91 -10.29 27.54
C VAL A 429 10.44 -10.22 27.48
N ASP A 430 11.10 -10.48 28.61
CA ASP A 430 12.55 -10.53 28.80
C ASP A 430 13.14 -11.97 28.80
N ASP A 431 12.38 -12.94 28.29
CA ASP A 431 12.85 -14.32 28.19
C ASP A 431 14.14 -14.39 27.36
N PRO A 432 15.26 -14.90 27.88
CA PRO A 432 16.54 -14.94 27.20
C PRO A 432 16.57 -15.92 26.01
N ASP A 433 15.69 -16.92 26.04
CA ASP A 433 15.59 -17.95 24.99
C ASP A 433 14.69 -17.55 23.85
N LEU A 434 14.01 -16.38 23.94
CA LEU A 434 13.14 -15.83 22.90
C LEU A 434 13.80 -14.66 22.17
N GLU A 435 13.96 -14.79 20.87
CA GLU A 435 14.56 -13.78 20.01
C GLU A 435 13.65 -13.44 18.82
N ALA A 436 13.82 -12.23 18.25
CA ALA A 436 13.20 -11.88 16.98
C ALA A 436 13.83 -12.72 15.86
N ALA A 437 13.01 -13.13 14.90
CA ALA A 437 13.47 -13.94 13.77
C ALA A 437 13.01 -13.35 12.44
N ASP A 438 13.76 -13.66 11.38
CA ASP A 438 13.34 -13.37 10.02
C ASP A 438 12.20 -14.31 9.58
N PRO A 439 11.29 -13.83 8.74
CA PRO A 439 10.22 -14.64 8.19
C PRO A 439 10.76 -15.82 7.36
N LEU A 440 10.14 -16.99 7.54
CA LEU A 440 10.44 -18.15 6.72
C LEU A 440 9.82 -18.01 5.31
N PRO A 441 10.44 -18.64 4.27
CA PRO A 441 9.87 -18.68 2.92
C PRO A 441 8.48 -19.32 2.91
N LEU A 442 7.54 -18.74 2.16
CA LEU A 442 6.17 -19.27 2.03
C LEU A 442 6.10 -20.59 1.25
N VAL A 443 7.01 -20.76 0.30
CA VAL A 443 7.13 -21.95 -0.56
C VAL A 443 8.54 -22.50 -0.41
N LEU A 444 8.64 -23.75 0.02
CA LEU A 444 9.90 -24.46 0.06
C LEU A 444 10.33 -24.83 -1.37
N ARG A 445 11.54 -24.45 -1.76
CA ARG A 445 12.15 -24.96 -2.98
C ARG A 445 12.49 -26.45 -2.76
N GLY A 446 11.84 -27.33 -3.53
CA GLY A 446 12.26 -28.73 -3.57
C GLY A 446 13.69 -28.87 -4.12
N PRO A 447 14.37 -29.99 -3.87
CA PRO A 447 15.73 -30.23 -4.36
C PRO A 447 15.87 -30.15 -5.89
N ASP A 448 14.76 -30.21 -6.64
CA ASP A 448 14.71 -30.16 -8.11
C ASP A 448 14.24 -28.81 -8.66
N GLY A 449 14.27 -27.72 -7.86
CA GLY A 449 13.89 -26.37 -8.29
C GLY A 449 12.37 -26.14 -8.43
N GLY A 450 11.54 -27.15 -8.27
CA GLY A 450 10.07 -27.07 -8.24
C GLY A 450 9.58 -26.73 -6.82
N GLY A 451 8.93 -25.57 -6.64
CA GLY A 451 8.35 -25.18 -5.36
C GLY A 451 7.16 -26.07 -4.99
N ARG A 452 7.17 -26.67 -3.81
CA ARG A 452 6.00 -27.35 -3.24
C ARG A 452 5.13 -26.31 -2.52
N VAL A 453 3.88 -26.13 -2.96
CA VAL A 453 2.88 -25.31 -2.27
C VAL A 453 2.28 -26.14 -1.13
N PRO A 454 2.39 -25.73 0.14
CA PRO A 454 1.75 -26.46 1.23
C PRO A 454 0.23 -26.39 1.12
N GLY A 455 -0.44 -27.54 1.16
CA GLY A 455 -1.90 -27.62 1.30
C GLY A 455 -2.71 -27.64 0.02
N ALA A 456 -2.12 -27.72 -1.17
CA ALA A 456 -2.86 -27.94 -2.41
C ALA A 456 -3.20 -29.44 -2.56
N GLY A 457 -4.29 -29.87 -1.94
CA GLY A 457 -4.98 -31.11 -2.34
C GLY A 457 -5.50 -30.97 -3.78
N PRO A 458 -5.73 -32.08 -4.50
CA PRO A 458 -6.20 -32.05 -5.89
C PRO A 458 -7.61 -31.42 -5.92
N GLN A 459 -7.71 -30.15 -6.26
CA GLN A 459 -8.99 -29.54 -6.59
C GLN A 459 -9.30 -29.86 -8.05
N ALA A 460 -10.44 -30.49 -8.24
CA ALA A 460 -11.02 -30.79 -9.54
C ALA A 460 -11.16 -29.48 -10.33
N VAL A 461 -10.70 -29.51 -11.59
CA VAL A 461 -10.89 -28.44 -12.55
C VAL A 461 -12.41 -28.31 -12.79
N SER A 462 -13.04 -27.39 -12.06
CA SER A 462 -14.43 -27.02 -12.29
C SER A 462 -14.47 -26.18 -13.56
N SER A 463 -15.18 -26.68 -14.57
CA SER A 463 -15.49 -25.96 -15.79
C SER A 463 -16.22 -24.65 -15.47
N VAL A 464 -15.59 -23.53 -15.80
CA VAL A 464 -16.15 -22.19 -15.63
C VAL A 464 -17.30 -22.01 -16.63
N PRO A 465 -18.53 -21.62 -16.20
CA PRO A 465 -19.56 -21.21 -17.11
C PRO A 465 -19.22 -19.85 -17.70
N ALA A 466 -19.23 -19.76 -19.03
CA ALA A 466 -19.14 -18.52 -19.79
C ALA A 466 -20.47 -17.75 -19.68
N SER A 467 -20.64 -16.98 -18.61
CA SER A 467 -21.66 -15.94 -18.55
C SER A 467 -21.38 -15.02 -17.34
N LEU A 468 -21.31 -13.74 -17.59
CA LEU A 468 -21.28 -12.68 -16.57
C LEU A 468 -22.46 -12.83 -15.63
N PRO A 469 -22.30 -12.66 -14.30
CA PRO A 469 -23.44 -12.72 -13.37
C PRO A 469 -24.39 -11.57 -13.64
N LYS A 470 -25.65 -11.89 -13.88
CA LYS A 470 -26.76 -10.96 -14.08
C LYS A 470 -27.26 -10.42 -12.74
N SER A 471 -26.46 -9.70 -12.00
CA SER A 471 -26.96 -8.80 -10.93
C SER A 471 -25.79 -8.18 -10.17
N TRP A 472 -25.41 -7.01 -10.56
CA TRP A 472 -24.62 -6.11 -9.73
C TRP A 472 -25.57 -5.11 -9.06
N SER A 473 -26.32 -5.57 -8.05
CA SER A 473 -27.00 -4.68 -7.12
C SER A 473 -26.08 -4.43 -5.94
N GLY A 474 -25.53 -3.23 -5.86
CA GLY A 474 -24.76 -2.77 -4.71
C GLY A 474 -25.62 -2.83 -3.45
N SER A 475 -25.20 -3.62 -2.49
CA SER A 475 -25.78 -3.65 -1.15
C SER A 475 -25.40 -2.38 -0.38
N GLY A 476 -26.17 -1.31 -0.58
CA GLY A 476 -26.26 -0.15 0.29
C GLY A 476 -27.43 -0.32 1.23
N GLY A 477 -27.28 -1.11 2.30
CA GLY A 477 -28.29 -1.26 3.34
C GLY A 477 -28.29 -0.08 4.30
N GLY A 478 -29.17 0.88 4.10
CA GLY A 478 -29.60 1.86 5.08
C GLY A 478 -31.00 1.54 5.56
N ALA A 479 -31.16 0.78 6.64
CA ALA A 479 -32.42 0.61 7.32
C ALA A 479 -32.65 1.76 8.29
N ALA A 480 -33.46 2.73 7.90
CA ALA A 480 -34.13 3.66 8.82
C ALA A 480 -35.38 3.00 9.37
N THR A 481 -35.38 2.60 10.62
CA THR A 481 -36.59 2.26 11.36
C THR A 481 -37.10 3.50 12.05
N SER A 482 -38.17 4.07 11.50
CA SER A 482 -39.12 4.92 12.22
C SER A 482 -39.95 4.08 13.19
N ARG A 483 -40.07 4.52 14.41
CA ARG A 483 -41.14 4.10 15.33
C ARG A 483 -41.91 5.30 15.82
N PRO A 484 -43.22 5.09 16.13
CA PRO A 484 -44.17 6.12 16.53
C PRO A 484 -43.86 6.72 17.89
#